data_55125ce23e7bb55ced53445c56ff38d2
#
_entry.id   55125ce23e7bb55ced53445c56ff38d2
#
_cell.length_a   1.000
_cell.length_b   1.000
_cell.length_c   1.000
_cell.angle_alpha   90.00
_cell.angle_beta   90.00
_cell.angle_gamma   90.00
#
_symmetry.space_group_name_H-M   'P 1'
#
loop_
_entity.id
_entity.type
_entity.pdbx_description
1 polymer ?
#
loop_
_entity_poly.entity_id
_entity_poly.type
_entity_poly.pdbx_seq_one_letter_code
_entity_poly.pdbx_strand_id
1 'polypeptide(L)'
;MGPVKLFDTAGLDEASGLGRKKRAKVFADLKECDLVLLVVDPETDDFATENEIVTKARELDKQILVIYNLFRPDAAERIALVEEQVPLLRFHQKIRLVAIDAQCRPALLQFILENFASKNATMELLPFLQRDEFYVLNIPMDAETPPGRYLRPQAMAAEYITRHWAWPVSYRMDLGKARAGGAGERKRFDAFLAGFGKRPKAIITDSQAMDLMHTWTPDDVGLTTFSIMMINYVSRGRLAAFVNGIEAVASLRAGDRVLIAEACNHSRIAEDIGTVQIPNFIRKHWPDVQIDHNFGREFQENEQLQSYKLVIHCGGCMITAQKLLARIRDLESIGVPYTNYGLFLSYMQGPEALRKVLRPWGIDYAAIA
;
A
#
# COMPACT_ATOMS: atom_id res chain seq x y z
N MET A 1 2.58 -12.98 17.64
CA MET A 1 3.15 -11.89 16.85
C MET A 1 3.61 -12.48 15.51
N GLY A 2 3.30 -11.85 14.37
CA GLY A 2 3.73 -12.30 13.05
C GLY A 2 5.20 -11.93 12.75
N PRO A 3 5.63 -11.99 11.48
CA PRO A 3 6.97 -11.55 11.08
C PRO A 3 7.22 -10.09 11.46
N VAL A 4 8.37 -9.80 12.07
CA VAL A 4 8.79 -8.46 12.50
C VAL A 4 9.93 -8.00 11.60
N LYS A 5 9.83 -6.76 11.09
CA LYS A 5 10.92 -6.07 10.41
C LYS A 5 11.53 -5.05 11.36
N LEU A 6 12.80 -5.18 11.64
CA LEU A 6 13.56 -4.20 12.41
C LEU A 6 14.19 -3.18 11.44
N PHE A 7 14.10 -1.90 11.80
CA PHE A 7 14.86 -0.82 11.22
C PHE A 7 15.91 -0.43 12.26
N ASP A 8 17.17 -0.78 11.99
CA ASP A 8 18.29 -0.31 12.80
C ASP A 8 18.63 1.11 12.35
N THR A 9 18.57 2.04 13.29
CA THR A 9 18.85 3.46 13.01
C THR A 9 20.20 3.82 13.59
N ALA A 10 21.12 4.28 12.73
CA ALA A 10 22.40 4.82 13.19
C ALA A 10 22.17 6.07 14.06
N GLY A 11 23.04 6.30 15.06
CA GLY A 11 23.02 7.50 15.91
C GLY A 11 22.93 8.80 15.08
N LEU A 12 22.13 9.75 15.58
CA LEU A 12 21.81 11.01 14.87
C LEU A 12 22.78 12.15 15.18
N ASP A 13 23.82 11.89 15.96
CA ASP A 13 24.65 12.89 16.66
C ASP A 13 25.71 13.57 15.76
N GLU A 14 25.76 13.27 14.46
CA GLU A 14 26.76 13.85 13.57
C GLU A 14 26.22 15.09 12.82
N ALA A 15 26.83 16.25 13.09
CA ALA A 15 26.58 17.51 12.34
C ALA A 15 27.10 17.50 10.89
N SER A 16 27.64 16.39 10.40
CA SER A 16 28.23 16.24 9.07
C SER A 16 27.21 16.13 7.94
N GLY A 17 27.65 16.27 6.70
CA GLY A 17 26.79 16.00 5.52
C GLY A 17 26.24 14.58 5.47
N LEU A 18 26.98 13.61 6.05
CA LEU A 18 26.55 12.23 6.23
C LEU A 18 25.47 12.13 7.33
N GLY A 19 25.59 12.91 8.42
CA GLY A 19 24.60 13.01 9.49
C GLY A 19 23.23 13.47 8.99
N ARG A 20 23.18 14.47 8.10
CA ARG A 20 21.91 14.90 7.47
C ARG A 20 21.22 13.77 6.68
N LYS A 21 21.98 12.97 5.92
CA LYS A 21 21.42 11.82 5.19
C LYS A 21 20.94 10.72 6.13
N LYS A 22 21.70 10.42 7.20
CA LYS A 22 21.30 9.48 8.25
C LYS A 22 20.00 9.93 8.92
N ARG A 23 19.90 11.20 9.30
CA ARG A 23 18.73 11.80 9.92
C ARG A 23 17.48 11.72 9.01
N ALA A 24 17.60 12.08 7.73
CA ALA A 24 16.52 11.94 6.76
C ALA A 24 16.03 10.49 6.65
N LYS A 25 16.93 9.51 6.67
CA LYS A 25 16.59 8.10 6.65
C LYS A 25 15.86 7.66 7.93
N VAL A 26 16.32 8.07 9.12
CA VAL A 26 15.65 7.76 10.39
C VAL A 26 14.21 8.28 10.39
N PHE A 27 13.95 9.50 9.92
CA PHE A 27 12.60 10.03 9.81
C PHE A 27 11.75 9.34 8.75
N ALA A 28 12.36 8.87 7.64
CA ALA A 28 11.66 8.02 6.68
C ALA A 28 11.25 6.67 7.30
N ASP A 29 12.17 6.02 8.03
CA ASP A 29 11.90 4.77 8.73
C ASP A 29 10.84 4.97 9.84
N LEU A 30 10.86 6.10 10.54
CA LEU A 30 9.85 6.48 11.53
C LEU A 30 8.45 6.61 10.92
N LYS A 31 8.33 7.16 9.71
CA LYS A 31 7.05 7.17 8.97
C LYS A 31 6.51 5.76 8.70
N GLU A 32 7.40 4.79 8.49
CA GLU A 32 7.06 3.42 8.08
C GLU A 32 6.88 2.44 9.25
N CYS A 33 7.43 2.68 10.44
CA CYS A 33 7.33 1.75 11.56
C CYS A 33 5.95 1.76 12.22
N ASP A 34 5.58 0.64 12.87
CA ASP A 34 4.39 0.56 13.72
C ASP A 34 4.72 0.88 15.18
N LEU A 35 5.95 0.61 15.60
CA LEU A 35 6.45 0.76 16.95
C LEU A 35 7.84 1.40 16.91
N VAL A 36 8.06 2.35 17.80
CA VAL A 36 9.37 2.93 18.10
C VAL A 36 9.89 2.35 19.40
N LEU A 37 11.05 1.70 19.35
CA LEU A 37 11.82 1.35 20.54
C LEU A 37 12.86 2.46 20.74
N LEU A 38 12.58 3.39 21.64
CA LEU A 38 13.49 4.48 21.95
C LEU A 38 14.46 4.05 23.04
N VAL A 39 15.70 3.82 22.67
CA VAL A 39 16.79 3.48 23.61
C VAL A 39 17.42 4.75 24.09
N VAL A 40 17.40 4.99 25.38
CA VAL A 40 17.91 6.19 26.06
C VAL A 40 19.03 5.79 27.01
N ASP A 41 20.17 6.45 26.88
CA ASP A 41 21.25 6.37 27.85
C ASP A 41 21.09 7.50 28.89
N PRO A 42 20.77 7.19 30.17
CA PRO A 42 20.59 8.23 31.18
C PRO A 42 21.86 8.97 31.55
N GLU A 43 23.04 8.49 31.11
CA GLU A 43 24.33 9.08 31.43
C GLU A 43 24.75 10.19 30.45
N THR A 44 24.07 10.32 29.31
CA THR A 44 24.28 11.46 28.42
C THR A 44 23.77 12.77 29.03
N ASP A 45 24.31 13.89 28.58
CA ASP A 45 23.92 15.22 29.04
C ASP A 45 23.04 15.98 28.02
N ASP A 46 22.91 15.46 26.79
CA ASP A 46 22.09 16.04 25.71
C ASP A 46 21.05 15.04 25.23
N PHE A 47 19.78 15.42 25.33
CA PHE A 47 18.61 14.66 24.90
C PHE A 47 17.82 15.34 23.77
N ALA A 48 18.45 16.24 23.02
CA ALA A 48 17.79 16.95 21.92
C ALA A 48 17.27 15.99 20.85
N THR A 49 18.04 14.94 20.56
CA THR A 49 17.68 13.89 19.60
C THR A 49 16.48 13.07 20.05
N GLU A 50 16.46 12.63 21.31
CA GLU A 50 15.34 11.87 21.90
C GLU A 50 14.06 12.70 21.91
N ASN A 51 14.16 13.97 22.30
CA ASN A 51 13.02 14.89 22.30
C ASN A 51 12.44 15.08 20.90
N GLU A 52 13.30 15.23 19.88
CA GLU A 52 12.86 15.34 18.49
C GLU A 52 12.17 14.07 18.00
N ILE A 53 12.76 12.89 18.28
CA ILE A 53 12.18 11.60 17.87
C ILE A 53 10.81 11.40 18.55
N VAL A 54 10.69 11.65 19.84
CA VAL A 54 9.43 11.51 20.57
C VAL A 54 8.37 12.46 20.04
N THR A 55 8.74 13.72 19.80
CA THR A 55 7.84 14.72 19.22
C THR A 55 7.34 14.26 17.88
N LYS A 56 8.26 13.88 16.99
CA LYS A 56 7.91 13.44 15.62
C LYS A 56 7.10 12.15 15.59
N ALA A 57 7.42 11.19 16.45
CA ALA A 57 6.66 9.95 16.59
C ALA A 57 5.22 10.20 17.04
N ARG A 58 4.98 11.16 17.94
CA ARG A 58 3.64 11.59 18.35
C ARG A 58 2.87 12.27 17.23
N GLU A 59 3.49 13.18 16.50
CA GLU A 59 2.86 13.79 15.31
C GLU A 59 2.41 12.74 14.29
N LEU A 60 3.16 11.64 14.16
CA LEU A 60 2.87 10.53 13.27
C LEU A 60 1.96 9.45 13.89
N ASP A 61 1.43 9.69 15.10
CA ASP A 61 0.61 8.73 15.88
C ASP A 61 1.28 7.35 16.04
N LYS A 62 2.60 7.35 16.31
CA LYS A 62 3.36 6.12 16.54
C LYS A 62 3.34 5.74 18.02
N GLN A 63 3.28 4.43 18.28
CA GLN A 63 3.50 3.92 19.62
C GLN A 63 4.99 3.95 19.95
N ILE A 64 5.33 4.40 21.14
CA ILE A 64 6.71 4.47 21.65
C ILE A 64 6.81 3.61 22.90
N LEU A 65 7.83 2.76 22.94
CA LEU A 65 8.28 2.08 24.16
C LEU A 65 9.69 2.56 24.48
N VAL A 66 9.90 3.01 25.70
CA VAL A 66 11.17 3.59 26.15
C VAL A 66 12.00 2.52 26.84
N ILE A 67 13.26 2.42 26.46
CA ILE A 67 14.23 1.50 27.02
C ILE A 67 15.36 2.33 27.63
N TYR A 68 15.41 2.43 28.95
CA TYR A 68 16.59 3.01 29.62
C TYR A 68 17.69 1.98 29.66
N ASN A 69 18.76 2.21 28.91
CA ASN A 69 19.94 1.36 28.87
C ASN A 69 20.90 1.75 29.97
N LEU A 70 20.99 0.94 31.01
CA LEU A 70 21.82 1.22 32.18
C LEU A 70 23.17 0.53 32.02
N PHE A 71 24.24 1.27 31.73
CA PHE A 71 25.58 0.72 31.72
C PHE A 71 26.14 0.52 33.14
N ARG A 72 25.61 1.27 34.12
CA ARG A 72 25.93 1.16 35.54
C ARG A 72 24.66 1.19 36.41
N PRO A 73 24.63 0.51 37.54
CA PRO A 73 23.43 0.46 38.40
C PRO A 73 22.97 1.84 38.93
N ASP A 74 23.89 2.76 39.19
CA ASP A 74 23.62 4.12 39.66
C ASP A 74 23.06 5.04 38.56
N ALA A 75 23.20 4.69 37.28
CA ALA A 75 22.61 5.43 36.17
C ALA A 75 21.07 5.54 36.28
N ALA A 76 20.42 4.62 37.03
CA ALA A 76 18.98 4.66 37.23
C ALA A 76 18.51 5.92 38.02
N GLU A 77 19.37 6.53 38.82
CA GLU A 77 19.06 7.75 39.57
C GLU A 77 18.92 8.98 38.68
N ARG A 78 19.55 8.95 37.51
CA ARG A 78 19.47 10.02 36.49
C ARG A 78 18.19 10.01 35.66
N ILE A 79 17.40 8.94 35.67
CA ILE A 79 16.17 8.83 34.87
C ILE A 79 15.20 9.98 35.16
N ALA A 80 15.11 10.42 36.41
CA ALA A 80 14.24 11.54 36.77
C ALA A 80 14.67 12.84 36.06
N LEU A 81 15.98 13.10 35.94
CA LEU A 81 16.54 14.25 35.23
C LEU A 81 16.28 14.15 33.73
N VAL A 82 16.42 12.95 33.14
CA VAL A 82 16.08 12.70 31.74
C VAL A 82 14.61 13.05 31.47
N GLU A 83 13.70 12.61 32.34
CA GLU A 83 12.27 12.88 32.20
C GLU A 83 11.89 14.34 32.50
N GLU A 84 12.76 15.12 33.15
CA GLU A 84 12.61 16.57 33.25
C GLU A 84 13.02 17.27 31.97
N GLN A 85 14.10 16.82 31.33
CA GLN A 85 14.57 17.39 30.07
C GLN A 85 13.72 16.98 28.87
N VAL A 86 13.14 15.75 28.88
CA VAL A 86 12.22 15.25 27.86
C VAL A 86 10.90 14.82 28.52
N PRO A 87 10.02 15.78 28.88
CA PRO A 87 8.81 15.50 29.64
C PRO A 87 7.84 14.52 28.96
N LEU A 88 7.92 14.41 27.65
CA LEU A 88 7.07 13.51 26.86
C LEU A 88 7.34 12.02 27.17
N LEU A 89 8.53 11.66 27.66
CA LEU A 89 8.87 10.29 28.02
C LEU A 89 8.00 9.76 29.18
N ARG A 90 7.48 10.64 30.03
CA ARG A 90 6.63 10.28 31.17
C ARG A 90 5.35 9.57 30.76
N PHE A 91 4.86 9.82 29.56
CA PHE A 91 3.60 9.28 29.05
C PHE A 91 3.73 7.93 28.33
N HIS A 92 4.95 7.38 28.25
CA HIS A 92 5.22 6.13 27.56
C HIS A 92 5.54 5.00 28.51
N GLN A 93 5.25 3.76 28.09
CA GLN A 93 5.68 2.56 28.80
C GLN A 93 7.20 2.43 28.72
N LYS A 94 7.82 2.04 29.81
CA LYS A 94 9.27 2.04 29.94
C LYS A 94 9.81 0.81 30.66
N ILE A 95 11.01 0.40 30.26
CA ILE A 95 11.78 -0.67 30.91
C ILE A 95 13.21 -0.22 31.16
N ARG A 96 13.84 -0.76 32.18
CA ARG A 96 15.26 -0.56 32.52
C ARG A 96 15.99 -1.84 32.20
N LEU A 97 17.03 -1.77 31.39
CA LEU A 97 17.80 -2.92 30.94
C LEU A 97 19.30 -2.58 30.88
N VAL A 98 20.11 -3.60 30.95
CA VAL A 98 21.53 -3.55 30.55
C VAL A 98 21.62 -4.20 29.18
N ALA A 99 21.60 -3.42 28.10
CA ALA A 99 21.41 -3.93 26.74
C ALA A 99 22.52 -4.88 26.25
N ILE A 100 23.72 -4.79 26.85
CA ILE A 100 24.84 -5.71 26.56
C ILE A 100 24.68 -7.07 27.26
N ASP A 101 23.78 -7.20 28.24
CA ASP A 101 23.51 -8.47 28.90
C ASP A 101 22.44 -9.25 28.14
N ALA A 102 22.88 -10.38 27.56
CA ALA A 102 21.99 -11.27 26.80
C ALA A 102 20.81 -11.80 27.64
N GLN A 103 20.93 -11.84 28.97
CA GLN A 103 19.85 -12.26 29.87
C GLN A 103 18.69 -11.27 29.91
N CYS A 104 18.90 -10.02 29.50
CA CYS A 104 17.83 -9.01 29.38
C CYS A 104 16.91 -9.23 28.16
N ARG A 105 17.32 -10.06 27.19
CA ARG A 105 16.54 -10.29 25.96
C ARG A 105 15.12 -10.84 26.23
N PRO A 106 14.89 -11.85 27.06
CA PRO A 106 13.55 -12.33 27.38
C PRO A 106 12.66 -11.22 27.97
N ALA A 107 13.21 -10.44 28.91
CA ALA A 107 12.49 -9.34 29.55
C ALA A 107 12.07 -8.26 28.53
N LEU A 108 12.96 -7.90 27.60
CA LEU A 108 12.65 -6.96 26.52
C LEU A 108 11.56 -7.50 25.59
N LEU A 109 11.63 -8.77 25.19
CA LEU A 109 10.62 -9.38 24.34
C LEU A 109 9.26 -9.43 25.02
N GLN A 110 9.22 -9.80 26.30
CA GLN A 110 7.99 -9.82 27.07
C GLN A 110 7.41 -8.41 27.21
N PHE A 111 8.24 -7.42 27.53
CA PHE A 111 7.83 -6.02 27.63
C PHE A 111 7.20 -5.51 26.31
N ILE A 112 7.79 -5.85 25.15
CA ILE A 112 7.22 -5.49 23.85
C ILE A 112 5.87 -6.21 23.65
N LEU A 113 5.77 -7.50 23.96
CA LEU A 113 4.55 -8.28 23.77
C LEU A 113 3.38 -7.77 24.63
N GLU A 114 3.67 -7.35 25.85
CA GLU A 114 2.66 -6.86 26.81
C GLU A 114 2.19 -5.43 26.48
N ASN A 115 3.08 -4.61 25.91
CA ASN A 115 2.82 -3.19 25.75
C ASN A 115 2.58 -2.76 24.30
N PHE A 116 2.87 -3.62 23.32
CA PHE A 116 2.57 -3.31 21.91
C PHE A 116 1.15 -3.75 21.56
N ALA A 117 0.26 -2.77 21.40
CA ALA A 117 -1.05 -2.99 20.80
C ALA A 117 -0.95 -2.70 19.30
N SER A 118 -0.98 -3.75 18.48
CA SER A 118 -1.11 -3.56 17.03
C SER A 118 -2.41 -2.82 16.74
N LYS A 119 -2.32 -1.58 16.25
CA LYS A 119 -3.47 -0.85 15.70
C LYS A 119 -3.98 -1.47 14.38
N ASN A 120 -3.40 -2.60 13.97
CA ASN A 120 -3.77 -3.32 12.77
C ASN A 120 -5.07 -4.08 13.05
N ALA A 121 -6.22 -3.45 12.81
CA ALA A 121 -7.41 -4.21 12.48
C ALA A 121 -7.05 -5.18 11.34
N THR A 122 -7.39 -6.44 11.47
CA THR A 122 -7.20 -7.43 10.39
C THR A 122 -8.04 -6.95 9.22
N MET A 123 -7.39 -6.33 8.23
CA MET A 123 -8.07 -5.87 7.02
C MET A 123 -8.45 -7.07 6.18
N GLU A 124 -9.72 -7.19 5.86
CA GLU A 124 -10.20 -8.22 4.95
C GLU A 124 -9.73 -7.93 3.52
N LEU A 125 -9.13 -8.94 2.88
CA LEU A 125 -8.65 -8.80 1.50
C LEU A 125 -9.83 -8.67 0.51
N LEU A 126 -10.90 -9.41 0.75
CA LEU A 126 -12.12 -9.48 -0.05
C LEU A 126 -13.33 -9.48 0.89
N PRO A 127 -13.82 -8.30 1.34
CA PRO A 127 -14.90 -8.21 2.34
C PRO A 127 -16.26 -8.73 1.85
N PHE A 128 -16.42 -8.91 0.54
CA PHE A 128 -17.61 -9.45 -0.09
C PHE A 128 -17.59 -10.98 -0.26
N LEU A 129 -16.58 -11.64 0.30
CA LEU A 129 -16.45 -13.09 0.18
C LEU A 129 -17.57 -13.81 0.93
N GLN A 130 -18.13 -14.85 0.33
CA GLN A 130 -19.16 -15.69 0.91
C GLN A 130 -18.70 -17.16 0.91
N ARG A 131 -18.90 -17.82 2.04
CA ARG A 131 -18.60 -19.24 2.20
C ARG A 131 -19.40 -20.07 1.19
N ASP A 132 -18.77 -21.18 0.74
CA ASP A 132 -19.35 -22.16 -0.19
C ASP A 132 -19.75 -21.56 -1.57
N GLU A 133 -19.20 -20.38 -1.89
CA GLU A 133 -19.31 -19.75 -3.21
C GLU A 133 -17.99 -19.84 -3.98
N PHE A 134 -18.05 -19.74 -5.32
CA PHE A 134 -16.83 -19.74 -6.11
C PHE A 134 -16.57 -18.37 -6.75
N TYR A 135 -15.28 -18.11 -6.93
CA TYR A 135 -14.74 -16.87 -7.42
C TYR A 135 -13.77 -17.16 -8.56
N VAL A 136 -13.90 -16.47 -9.67
CA VAL A 136 -13.00 -16.63 -10.81
C VAL A 136 -11.85 -15.64 -10.69
N LEU A 137 -10.63 -16.16 -10.74
CA LEU A 137 -9.40 -15.39 -10.87
C LEU A 137 -9.02 -15.37 -12.36
N ASN A 138 -9.31 -14.28 -13.05
CA ASN A 138 -8.93 -14.12 -14.47
C ASN A 138 -7.48 -13.65 -14.55
N ILE A 139 -6.61 -14.54 -15.03
CA ILE A 139 -5.17 -14.35 -15.08
C ILE A 139 -4.73 -14.33 -16.54
N PRO A 140 -4.45 -13.16 -17.12
CA PRO A 140 -3.83 -13.07 -18.42
C PRO A 140 -2.45 -13.76 -18.40
N MET A 141 -2.18 -14.54 -19.42
CA MET A 141 -0.88 -15.19 -19.60
C MET A 141 -0.06 -14.40 -20.62
N ASP A 142 0.76 -13.52 -20.12
CA ASP A 142 1.64 -12.65 -20.89
C ASP A 142 3.10 -12.75 -20.40
N ALA A 143 3.97 -11.89 -20.92
CA ALA A 143 5.38 -11.88 -20.60
C ALA A 143 5.67 -11.43 -19.14
N GLU A 144 4.72 -10.78 -18.45
CA GLU A 144 4.85 -10.39 -17.05
C GLU A 144 4.54 -11.55 -16.08
N THR A 145 3.81 -12.56 -16.54
CA THR A 145 3.45 -13.71 -15.73
C THR A 145 4.66 -14.60 -15.51
N PRO A 146 5.20 -14.72 -14.27
CA PRO A 146 6.38 -15.50 -14.01
C PRO A 146 6.13 -16.99 -14.28
N PRO A 147 7.09 -17.70 -14.91
CA PRO A 147 6.96 -19.14 -15.05
C PRO A 147 6.98 -19.83 -13.67
N GLY A 148 6.01 -20.69 -13.43
CA GLY A 148 5.95 -21.55 -12.25
C GLY A 148 5.38 -20.96 -10.96
N ARG A 149 4.91 -19.70 -10.95
CA ARG A 149 4.22 -19.13 -9.78
C ARG A 149 3.22 -18.06 -10.15
N TYR A 150 2.25 -17.83 -9.28
CA TYR A 150 1.39 -16.65 -9.37
C TYR A 150 2.13 -15.38 -8.98
N LEU A 151 1.66 -14.25 -9.50
CA LEU A 151 1.99 -12.94 -8.93
C LEU A 151 1.43 -12.85 -7.51
N ARG A 152 2.06 -12.04 -6.66
CA ARG A 152 1.65 -11.89 -5.26
C ARG A 152 0.15 -11.60 -5.07
N PRO A 153 -0.49 -10.68 -5.80
CA PRO A 153 -1.93 -10.43 -5.66
C PRO A 153 -2.79 -11.65 -5.98
N GLN A 154 -2.43 -12.38 -7.03
CA GLN A 154 -3.13 -13.60 -7.47
C GLN A 154 -3.02 -14.71 -6.42
N ALA A 155 -1.82 -14.94 -5.88
CA ALA A 155 -1.58 -15.92 -4.83
C ALA A 155 -2.33 -15.56 -3.55
N MET A 156 -2.29 -14.29 -3.13
CA MET A 156 -3.01 -13.81 -1.96
C MET A 156 -4.53 -13.99 -2.09
N ALA A 157 -5.10 -13.69 -3.26
CA ALA A 157 -6.53 -13.88 -3.51
C ALA A 157 -6.91 -15.38 -3.43
N ALA A 158 -6.15 -16.25 -4.09
CA ALA A 158 -6.42 -17.69 -4.09
C ALA A 158 -6.33 -18.28 -2.66
N GLU A 159 -5.29 -17.92 -1.92
CA GLU A 159 -5.10 -18.36 -0.53
C GLU A 159 -6.22 -17.82 0.38
N TYR A 160 -6.55 -16.54 0.28
CA TYR A 160 -7.58 -15.92 1.08
C TYR A 160 -8.95 -16.56 0.86
N ILE A 161 -9.34 -16.76 -0.41
CA ILE A 161 -10.62 -17.40 -0.77
C ILE A 161 -10.68 -18.81 -0.19
N THR A 162 -9.62 -19.61 -0.35
CA THR A 162 -9.55 -20.98 0.16
C THR A 162 -9.65 -21.02 1.69
N ARG A 163 -8.93 -20.14 2.40
CA ARG A 163 -8.96 -20.07 3.87
C ARG A 163 -10.33 -19.67 4.43
N HIS A 164 -11.15 -18.98 3.65
CA HIS A 164 -12.50 -18.56 4.03
C HIS A 164 -13.60 -19.52 3.53
N TRP A 165 -13.21 -20.77 3.22
CA TRP A 165 -14.14 -21.83 2.82
C TRP A 165 -14.95 -21.50 1.55
N ALA A 166 -14.31 -20.85 0.60
CA ALA A 166 -14.80 -20.58 -0.74
C ALA A 166 -13.84 -21.17 -1.79
N TRP A 167 -14.22 -21.21 -3.05
CA TRP A 167 -13.43 -21.87 -4.09
C TRP A 167 -12.85 -20.84 -5.06
N PRO A 168 -11.51 -20.67 -5.11
CA PRO A 168 -10.85 -19.92 -6.17
C PRO A 168 -10.74 -20.81 -7.42
N VAL A 169 -11.21 -20.31 -8.55
CA VAL A 169 -11.11 -20.99 -9.84
C VAL A 169 -10.34 -20.09 -10.80
N SER A 170 -9.18 -20.53 -11.25
CA SER A 170 -8.34 -19.72 -12.14
C SER A 170 -8.74 -19.93 -13.61
N TYR A 171 -9.02 -18.85 -14.30
CA TYR A 171 -9.18 -18.82 -15.75
C TYR A 171 -7.93 -18.21 -16.37
N ARG A 172 -7.33 -18.94 -17.29
CA ARG A 172 -6.17 -18.50 -18.05
C ARG A 172 -6.63 -17.81 -19.33
N MET A 173 -6.53 -16.49 -19.38
CA MET A 173 -6.88 -15.70 -20.57
C MET A 173 -5.69 -15.54 -21.50
N ASP A 174 -5.91 -15.76 -22.79
CA ASP A 174 -4.99 -15.36 -23.85
C ASP A 174 -5.38 -13.95 -24.33
N LEU A 175 -4.75 -12.94 -23.70
CA LEU A 175 -5.10 -11.53 -23.91
C LEU A 175 -4.86 -11.08 -25.35
N GLY A 176 -3.79 -11.60 -25.99
CA GLY A 176 -3.49 -11.31 -27.40
C GLY A 176 -4.59 -11.81 -28.34
N LYS A 177 -5.03 -13.06 -28.17
CA LYS A 177 -6.15 -13.60 -28.96
C LYS A 177 -7.47 -12.90 -28.65
N ALA A 178 -7.70 -12.55 -27.39
CA ALA A 178 -8.92 -11.85 -27.00
C ALA A 178 -9.04 -10.48 -27.68
N ARG A 179 -7.93 -9.73 -27.75
CA ARG A 179 -7.86 -8.40 -28.41
C ARG A 179 -7.81 -8.45 -29.93
N ALA A 180 -7.28 -9.52 -30.51
CA ALA A 180 -7.24 -9.69 -31.98
C ALA A 180 -8.63 -9.86 -32.62
N GLY A 181 -9.72 -9.71 -31.87
CA GLY A 181 -11.09 -9.74 -32.38
C GLY A 181 -11.63 -11.15 -32.67
N GLY A 182 -10.91 -12.19 -32.27
CA GLY A 182 -11.35 -13.57 -32.39
C GLY A 182 -12.46 -13.91 -31.41
N ALA A 183 -13.66 -14.26 -31.90
CA ALA A 183 -14.77 -14.77 -31.08
C ALA A 183 -14.38 -16.03 -30.26
N GLY A 184 -13.22 -16.62 -30.51
CA GLY A 184 -12.76 -17.87 -29.90
C GLY A 184 -12.48 -17.75 -28.41
N GLU A 185 -11.76 -16.72 -27.96
CA GLU A 185 -11.42 -16.56 -26.55
C GLU A 185 -12.65 -16.15 -25.73
N ARG A 186 -13.54 -15.32 -26.30
CA ARG A 186 -14.83 -15.02 -25.66
C ARG A 186 -15.70 -16.27 -25.52
N LYS A 187 -15.84 -17.07 -26.57
CA LYS A 187 -16.61 -18.35 -26.52
C LYS A 187 -16.00 -19.31 -25.50
N ARG A 188 -14.65 -19.38 -25.43
CA ARG A 188 -13.96 -20.21 -24.45
C ARG A 188 -14.24 -19.75 -23.00
N PHE A 189 -14.27 -18.43 -22.77
CA PHE A 189 -14.61 -17.87 -21.47
C PHE A 189 -16.07 -18.15 -21.10
N ASP A 190 -17.00 -17.95 -22.04
CA ASP A 190 -18.42 -18.23 -21.82
C ASP A 190 -18.67 -19.73 -21.54
N ALA A 191 -18.03 -20.63 -22.28
CA ALA A 191 -18.09 -22.07 -22.06
C ALA A 191 -17.49 -22.47 -20.69
N PHE A 192 -16.39 -21.84 -20.28
CA PHE A 192 -15.79 -22.05 -18.96
C PHE A 192 -16.78 -21.66 -17.85
N LEU A 193 -17.44 -20.51 -17.94
CA LEU A 193 -18.44 -20.09 -16.94
C LEU A 193 -19.65 -21.02 -16.94
N ALA A 194 -20.12 -21.46 -18.09
CA ALA A 194 -21.26 -22.37 -18.21
C ALA A 194 -21.00 -23.77 -17.61
N GLY A 195 -19.74 -24.21 -17.58
CA GLY A 195 -19.34 -25.51 -17.06
C GLY A 195 -19.56 -25.73 -15.57
N PHE A 196 -19.79 -24.67 -14.79
CA PHE A 196 -19.97 -24.78 -13.33
C PHE A 196 -21.44 -24.98 -12.91
N GLY A 197 -22.40 -24.91 -13.81
CA GLY A 197 -23.84 -25.05 -13.50
C GLY A 197 -24.42 -23.90 -12.67
N LYS A 198 -23.60 -23.04 -12.08
CA LYS A 198 -23.97 -21.77 -11.42
C LYS A 198 -22.98 -20.68 -11.79
N ARG A 199 -23.36 -19.41 -11.63
CA ARG A 199 -22.45 -18.30 -11.87
C ARG A 199 -21.50 -18.07 -10.70
N PRO A 200 -20.27 -17.58 -10.95
CA PRO A 200 -19.37 -17.15 -9.88
C PRO A 200 -19.97 -15.97 -9.14
N LYS A 201 -19.66 -15.84 -7.87
CA LYS A 201 -20.07 -14.68 -7.07
C LYS A 201 -19.39 -13.40 -7.55
N ALA A 202 -18.12 -13.51 -7.89
CA ALA A 202 -17.36 -12.42 -8.52
C ALA A 202 -16.21 -12.97 -9.38
N ILE A 203 -15.75 -12.11 -10.28
CA ILE A 203 -14.53 -12.27 -11.08
C ILE A 203 -13.54 -11.22 -10.61
N ILE A 204 -12.33 -11.67 -10.26
CA ILE A 204 -11.19 -10.82 -9.92
C ILE A 204 -10.21 -10.91 -11.08
N THR A 205 -10.03 -9.82 -11.80
CA THR A 205 -9.23 -9.80 -13.04
C THR A 205 -7.96 -8.98 -12.88
N ASP A 206 -6.99 -9.24 -13.75
CA ASP A 206 -5.91 -8.28 -13.94
C ASP A 206 -6.44 -6.98 -14.54
N SER A 207 -5.89 -5.85 -14.09
CA SER A 207 -6.35 -4.53 -14.52
C SER A 207 -6.15 -4.27 -16.01
N GLN A 208 -5.13 -4.89 -16.62
CA GLN A 208 -4.88 -4.77 -18.05
C GLN A 208 -5.95 -5.43 -18.93
N ALA A 209 -6.77 -6.33 -18.38
CA ALA A 209 -7.86 -6.98 -19.09
C ALA A 209 -9.21 -6.25 -18.95
N MET A 210 -9.23 -5.08 -18.32
CA MET A 210 -10.48 -4.34 -18.07
C MET A 210 -11.19 -3.91 -19.38
N ASP A 211 -10.45 -3.65 -20.44
CA ASP A 211 -10.98 -3.37 -21.78
C ASP A 211 -11.93 -4.47 -22.32
N LEU A 212 -11.74 -5.70 -21.87
CA LEU A 212 -12.55 -6.85 -22.22
C LEU A 212 -13.53 -7.23 -21.10
N MET A 213 -13.03 -7.32 -19.86
CA MET A 213 -13.77 -7.92 -18.77
C MET A 213 -14.98 -7.11 -18.32
N HIS A 214 -14.98 -5.79 -18.51
CA HIS A 214 -16.16 -4.97 -18.18
C HIS A 214 -17.39 -5.36 -19.01
N THR A 215 -17.19 -5.82 -20.26
CA THR A 215 -18.26 -6.29 -21.15
C THR A 215 -18.49 -7.82 -21.07
N TRP A 216 -17.42 -8.59 -20.75
CA TRP A 216 -17.52 -10.04 -20.71
C TRP A 216 -18.15 -10.56 -19.42
N THR A 217 -18.00 -9.84 -18.33
CA THR A 217 -18.60 -10.22 -17.05
C THR A 217 -20.10 -9.96 -17.06
N PRO A 218 -20.95 -10.98 -16.79
CA PRO A 218 -22.39 -10.78 -16.67
C PRO A 218 -22.76 -9.76 -15.57
N ASP A 219 -23.89 -9.08 -15.70
CA ASP A 219 -24.27 -7.98 -14.79
C ASP A 219 -24.63 -8.45 -13.38
N ASP A 220 -25.06 -9.69 -13.24
CA ASP A 220 -25.34 -10.34 -11.95
C ASP A 220 -24.10 -10.90 -11.26
N VAL A 221 -22.92 -10.85 -11.92
CA VAL A 221 -21.63 -11.27 -11.37
C VAL A 221 -20.83 -10.05 -10.92
N GLY A 222 -20.24 -10.11 -9.72
CA GLY A 222 -19.33 -9.08 -9.26
C GLY A 222 -18.07 -9.04 -10.14
N LEU A 223 -17.54 -7.84 -10.36
CA LEU A 223 -16.25 -7.66 -11.06
C LEU A 223 -15.36 -6.74 -10.21
N THR A 224 -14.10 -7.10 -10.06
CA THR A 224 -13.09 -6.22 -9.52
C THR A 224 -11.71 -6.59 -10.07
N THR A 225 -10.66 -5.81 -9.72
CA THR A 225 -9.31 -6.11 -10.17
C THR A 225 -8.37 -6.46 -9.01
N PHE A 226 -7.32 -7.22 -9.29
CA PHE A 226 -6.26 -7.47 -8.31
C PHE A 226 -5.62 -6.16 -7.81
N SER A 227 -5.54 -5.13 -8.65
CA SER A 227 -4.99 -3.83 -8.27
C SER A 227 -5.90 -3.08 -7.28
N ILE A 228 -7.24 -3.10 -7.48
CA ILE A 228 -8.22 -2.51 -6.53
C ILE A 228 -8.21 -3.30 -5.21
N MET A 229 -8.21 -4.62 -5.28
CA MET A 229 -8.09 -5.48 -4.10
C MET A 229 -6.84 -5.14 -3.28
N MET A 230 -5.69 -5.06 -3.93
CA MET A 230 -4.42 -4.78 -3.26
C MET A 230 -4.38 -3.39 -2.66
N ILE A 231 -4.82 -2.36 -3.41
CA ILE A 231 -4.77 -1.00 -2.88
C ILE A 231 -5.69 -0.81 -1.68
N ASN A 232 -6.87 -1.44 -1.70
CA ASN A 232 -7.75 -1.44 -0.53
C ASN A 232 -7.09 -2.11 0.68
N TYR A 233 -6.50 -3.28 0.47
CA TYR A 233 -5.84 -4.05 1.52
C TYR A 233 -4.64 -3.31 2.13
N VAL A 234 -3.70 -2.84 1.28
CA VAL A 234 -2.48 -2.18 1.77
C VAL A 234 -2.74 -0.76 2.28
N SER A 235 -3.80 -0.08 1.82
CA SER A 235 -4.24 1.21 2.36
C SER A 235 -5.13 1.09 3.61
N ARG A 236 -5.37 -0.14 4.08
CA ARG A 236 -6.23 -0.42 5.24
C ARG A 236 -7.66 0.13 5.07
N GLY A 237 -8.30 -0.18 3.94
CA GLY A 237 -9.70 0.17 3.69
C GLY A 237 -9.95 1.58 3.16
N ARG A 238 -8.92 2.29 2.71
CA ARG A 238 -9.07 3.66 2.19
C ARG A 238 -9.45 3.71 0.70
N LEU A 239 -10.08 2.66 0.17
CA LEU A 239 -10.45 2.60 -1.25
C LEU A 239 -11.30 3.81 -1.68
N ALA A 240 -12.22 4.26 -0.84
CA ALA A 240 -13.06 5.42 -1.13
C ALA A 240 -12.24 6.70 -1.43
N ALA A 241 -11.13 6.92 -0.71
CA ALA A 241 -10.25 8.06 -0.98
C ALA A 241 -9.59 7.98 -2.37
N PHE A 242 -9.20 6.77 -2.80
CA PHE A 242 -8.69 6.54 -4.15
C PHE A 242 -9.77 6.73 -5.23
N VAL A 243 -11.02 6.39 -4.93
CA VAL A 243 -12.17 6.62 -5.84
C VAL A 243 -12.42 8.11 -6.01
N ASN A 244 -12.39 8.88 -4.92
CA ASN A 244 -12.52 10.34 -4.98
C ASN A 244 -11.43 11.00 -5.84
N GLY A 245 -10.24 10.41 -5.89
CA GLY A 245 -9.16 10.89 -6.76
C GLY A 245 -9.46 10.76 -8.26
N ILE A 246 -10.44 9.95 -8.68
CA ILE A 246 -10.88 9.87 -10.09
C ILE A 246 -11.51 11.20 -10.55
N GLU A 247 -12.12 11.97 -9.65
CA GLU A 247 -12.66 13.29 -9.98
C GLU A 247 -11.58 14.25 -10.52
N ALA A 248 -10.36 14.13 -9.98
CA ALA A 248 -9.23 14.90 -10.46
C ALA A 248 -8.84 14.55 -11.90
N VAL A 249 -9.07 13.29 -12.34
CA VAL A 249 -8.83 12.89 -13.73
C VAL A 249 -9.74 13.67 -14.69
N ALA A 250 -11.04 13.76 -14.36
CA ALA A 250 -12.01 14.50 -15.17
C ALA A 250 -11.71 16.00 -15.23
N SER A 251 -11.03 16.54 -14.22
CA SER A 251 -10.69 17.98 -14.11
C SER A 251 -9.33 18.36 -14.70
N LEU A 252 -8.60 17.43 -15.32
CA LEU A 252 -7.29 17.69 -15.93
C LEU A 252 -7.37 18.72 -17.05
N ARG A 253 -6.39 19.62 -17.11
CA ARG A 253 -6.27 20.71 -18.08
C ARG A 253 -4.85 20.80 -18.66
N ALA A 254 -4.71 21.52 -19.75
CA ALA A 254 -3.40 21.85 -20.33
C ALA A 254 -2.46 22.47 -19.28
N GLY A 255 -1.25 21.99 -19.20
CA GLY A 255 -0.23 22.43 -18.24
C GLY A 255 -0.27 21.74 -16.89
N ASP A 256 -1.33 20.96 -16.56
CA ASP A 256 -1.35 20.14 -15.34
C ASP A 256 -0.28 19.05 -15.39
N ARG A 257 0.18 18.64 -14.20
CA ARG A 257 1.16 17.56 -14.04
C ARG A 257 0.51 16.36 -13.35
N VAL A 258 0.80 15.17 -13.87
CA VAL A 258 0.36 13.88 -13.30
C VAL A 258 1.58 13.05 -12.94
N LEU A 259 1.62 12.54 -11.72
CA LEU A 259 2.65 11.60 -11.27
C LEU A 259 2.13 10.17 -11.35
N ILE A 260 2.81 9.31 -12.09
CA ILE A 260 2.57 7.87 -12.08
C ILE A 260 3.55 7.23 -11.11
N ALA A 261 3.02 6.72 -9.97
CA ALA A 261 3.81 6.18 -8.87
C ALA A 261 3.79 4.65 -8.88
N GLU A 262 4.90 4.06 -9.27
CA GLU A 262 5.07 2.61 -9.35
C GLU A 262 6.06 2.11 -8.30
N ALA A 263 5.57 1.29 -7.37
CA ALA A 263 6.38 0.75 -6.29
C ALA A 263 7.21 -0.49 -6.69
N CYS A 264 6.95 -1.07 -7.85
CA CYS A 264 7.57 -2.28 -8.36
C CYS A 264 8.78 -1.96 -9.25
N ASN A 265 9.73 -2.90 -9.29
CA ASN A 265 10.84 -2.91 -10.26
C ASN A 265 10.77 -4.20 -11.09
N HIS A 266 9.58 -4.53 -11.62
CA HIS A 266 9.44 -5.65 -12.55
C HIS A 266 9.97 -5.29 -13.95
N SER A 267 10.27 -6.30 -14.76
CA SER A 267 10.66 -6.08 -16.15
C SER A 267 9.50 -5.45 -16.89
N ARG A 268 9.73 -4.29 -17.53
CA ARG A 268 8.73 -3.59 -18.29
C ARG A 268 8.59 -4.22 -19.66
N ILE A 269 7.36 -4.47 -20.05
CA ILE A 269 7.01 -4.98 -21.38
C ILE A 269 6.49 -3.85 -22.27
N ALA A 270 6.33 -4.15 -23.56
CA ALA A 270 5.84 -3.19 -24.56
C ALA A 270 4.43 -2.62 -24.27
N GLU A 271 3.64 -3.30 -23.43
CA GLU A 271 2.28 -2.91 -23.05
C GLU A 271 2.15 -2.57 -21.55
N ASP A 272 3.23 -2.19 -20.90
CA ASP A 272 3.26 -1.85 -19.47
C ASP A 272 2.20 -0.81 -19.08
N ILE A 273 1.49 -1.06 -18.00
CA ILE A 273 0.37 -0.21 -17.53
C ILE A 273 0.85 1.20 -17.22
N GLY A 274 1.91 1.33 -16.43
CA GLY A 274 2.38 2.61 -15.90
C GLY A 274 3.11 3.46 -16.91
N THR A 275 3.87 2.84 -17.82
CA THR A 275 4.73 3.56 -18.77
C THR A 275 4.13 3.69 -20.16
N VAL A 276 3.11 2.89 -20.50
CA VAL A 276 2.51 2.86 -21.84
C VAL A 276 1.00 3.13 -21.82
N GLN A 277 0.21 2.28 -21.16
CA GLN A 277 -1.25 2.35 -21.26
C GLN A 277 -1.83 3.64 -20.65
N ILE A 278 -1.49 3.94 -19.40
CA ILE A 278 -1.95 5.16 -18.71
C ILE A 278 -1.44 6.42 -19.42
N PRO A 279 -0.13 6.56 -19.73
CA PRO A 279 0.38 7.71 -20.46
C PRO A 279 -0.30 7.93 -21.82
N ASN A 280 -0.51 6.86 -22.60
CA ASN A 280 -1.16 6.97 -23.91
C ASN A 280 -2.60 7.44 -23.79
N PHE A 281 -3.34 6.97 -22.78
CA PHE A 281 -4.69 7.45 -22.53
C PHE A 281 -4.70 8.93 -22.14
N ILE A 282 -3.83 9.36 -21.22
CA ILE A 282 -3.73 10.76 -20.81
C ILE A 282 -3.39 11.64 -22.00
N ARG A 283 -2.37 11.31 -22.78
CA ARG A 283 -1.97 12.08 -23.96
C ARG A 283 -3.06 12.18 -25.02
N LYS A 284 -3.88 11.14 -25.17
CA LYS A 284 -4.99 11.13 -26.14
C LYS A 284 -6.11 12.11 -25.73
N HIS A 285 -6.40 12.25 -24.44
CA HIS A 285 -7.53 13.05 -23.95
C HIS A 285 -7.10 14.43 -23.47
N TRP A 286 -5.87 14.55 -22.97
CA TRP A 286 -5.27 15.79 -22.46
C TRP A 286 -3.82 15.91 -22.98
N PRO A 287 -3.61 16.29 -24.26
CA PRO A 287 -2.29 16.23 -24.91
C PRO A 287 -1.23 17.09 -24.22
N ASP A 288 -1.62 18.19 -23.57
CA ASP A 288 -0.71 19.14 -22.94
C ASP A 288 -0.47 18.86 -21.42
N VAL A 289 -0.97 17.75 -20.91
CA VAL A 289 -0.69 17.30 -19.53
C VAL A 289 0.70 16.68 -19.48
N GLN A 290 1.49 17.13 -18.49
CA GLN A 290 2.82 16.60 -18.25
C GLN A 290 2.74 15.33 -17.39
N ILE A 291 3.48 14.29 -17.77
CA ILE A 291 3.49 13.01 -17.08
C ILE A 291 4.89 12.73 -16.57
N ASP A 292 4.99 12.61 -15.26
CA ASP A 292 6.19 12.18 -14.57
C ASP A 292 6.03 10.79 -13.96
N HIS A 293 7.14 10.11 -13.70
CA HIS A 293 7.15 8.78 -13.12
C HIS A 293 7.99 8.75 -11.84
N ASN A 294 7.47 8.07 -10.83
CA ASN A 294 8.21 7.70 -9.63
C ASN A 294 8.31 6.18 -9.53
N PHE A 295 9.49 5.66 -9.72
CA PHE A 295 9.74 4.23 -9.66
C PHE A 295 10.40 3.81 -8.37
N GLY A 296 9.97 2.63 -7.86
CA GLY A 296 10.58 2.01 -6.70
C GLY A 296 9.99 2.46 -5.36
N ARG A 297 10.76 2.21 -4.30
CA ARG A 297 10.25 2.32 -2.93
C ARG A 297 10.28 3.74 -2.38
N GLU A 298 11.17 4.58 -2.87
CA GLU A 298 11.27 5.95 -2.44
C GLU A 298 10.17 6.81 -3.09
N PHE A 299 9.73 7.84 -2.38
CA PHE A 299 8.69 8.75 -2.85
C PHE A 299 9.26 10.17 -2.88
N GLN A 300 8.71 11.04 -3.71
CA GLN A 300 9.17 12.42 -3.82
C GLN A 300 8.87 13.20 -2.54
N GLU A 301 9.62 14.27 -2.29
CA GLU A 301 9.39 15.18 -1.17
C GLU A 301 8.11 16.02 -1.40
N ASN A 302 7.51 16.51 -0.32
CA ASN A 302 6.25 17.25 -0.37
C ASN A 302 6.30 18.48 -1.29
N GLU A 303 7.43 19.19 -1.32
CA GLU A 303 7.64 20.37 -2.17
C GLU A 303 7.49 20.04 -3.67
N GLN A 304 7.95 18.84 -4.08
CA GLN A 304 7.80 18.37 -5.45
C GLN A 304 6.38 17.85 -5.69
N LEU A 305 5.82 17.11 -4.71
CA LEU A 305 4.48 16.53 -4.80
C LEU A 305 3.40 17.58 -4.96
N GLN A 306 3.52 18.75 -4.34
CA GLN A 306 2.57 19.87 -4.47
C GLN A 306 2.37 20.37 -5.91
N SER A 307 3.35 20.11 -6.79
CA SER A 307 3.27 20.51 -8.20
C SER A 307 2.35 19.62 -9.05
N TYR A 308 1.90 18.48 -8.52
CA TYR A 308 1.06 17.54 -9.26
C TYR A 308 -0.42 17.79 -9.00
N LYS A 309 -1.21 17.73 -10.06
CA LYS A 309 -2.67 17.76 -10.02
C LYS A 309 -3.26 16.43 -9.56
N LEU A 310 -2.55 15.33 -9.83
CA LEU A 310 -2.99 13.98 -9.53
C LEU A 310 -1.80 13.04 -9.39
N VAL A 311 -1.89 12.10 -8.45
CA VAL A 311 -0.99 10.94 -8.34
C VAL A 311 -1.76 9.67 -8.68
N ILE A 312 -1.26 8.88 -9.66
CA ILE A 312 -1.83 7.58 -10.02
C ILE A 312 -0.89 6.49 -9.49
N HIS A 313 -1.31 5.80 -8.44
CA HIS A 313 -0.48 4.80 -7.75
C HIS A 313 -0.76 3.38 -8.27
N CYS A 314 0.28 2.55 -8.42
CA CYS A 314 0.10 1.12 -8.69
C CYS A 314 -0.59 0.40 -7.51
N GLY A 315 -0.88 -0.90 -7.64
CA GLY A 315 -1.52 -1.71 -6.57
C GLY A 315 -0.74 -1.82 -5.26
N GLY A 316 0.51 -1.35 -5.21
CA GLY A 316 1.32 -1.32 -3.99
C GLY A 316 1.72 -2.71 -3.44
N CYS A 317 1.66 -3.76 -4.26
CA CYS A 317 1.90 -5.14 -3.82
C CYS A 317 3.33 -5.41 -3.30
N MET A 318 4.31 -4.56 -3.64
CA MET A 318 5.73 -4.70 -3.28
C MET A 318 6.19 -3.76 -2.16
N ILE A 319 5.29 -2.96 -1.60
CA ILE A 319 5.57 -2.11 -0.43
C ILE A 319 4.72 -2.54 0.77
N THR A 320 5.13 -2.11 1.96
CA THR A 320 4.36 -2.37 3.18
C THR A 320 3.14 -1.44 3.26
N ALA A 321 2.13 -1.86 4.02
CA ALA A 321 0.96 -1.01 4.28
C ALA A 321 1.39 0.32 4.93
N GLN A 322 2.35 0.29 5.85
CA GLN A 322 2.88 1.48 6.53
C GLN A 322 3.50 2.47 5.54
N LYS A 323 4.29 1.97 4.57
CA LYS A 323 4.89 2.82 3.53
C LYS A 323 3.84 3.46 2.63
N LEU A 324 2.82 2.70 2.21
CA LEU A 324 1.71 3.26 1.44
C LEU A 324 0.94 4.30 2.25
N LEU A 325 0.63 4.00 3.52
CA LEU A 325 -0.06 4.96 4.40
C LEU A 325 0.75 6.23 4.66
N ALA A 326 2.09 6.14 4.69
CA ALA A 326 2.96 7.31 4.75
C ALA A 326 2.81 8.18 3.48
N ARG A 327 2.85 7.57 2.29
CA ARG A 327 2.62 8.27 1.01
C ARG A 327 1.25 8.94 0.95
N ILE A 328 0.21 8.23 1.39
CA ILE A 328 -1.16 8.77 1.44
C ILE A 328 -1.22 9.98 2.37
N ARG A 329 -0.64 9.90 3.58
CA ARG A 329 -0.61 11.04 4.51
C ARG A 329 0.14 12.24 3.95
N ASP A 330 1.28 12.01 3.30
CA ASP A 330 2.03 13.07 2.65
C ASP A 330 1.16 13.76 1.59
N LEU A 331 0.46 13.03 0.72
CA LEU A 331 -0.45 13.58 -0.30
C LEU A 331 -1.67 14.29 0.32
N GLU A 332 -2.30 13.71 1.34
CA GLU A 332 -3.42 14.31 2.07
C GLU A 332 -3.02 15.62 2.76
N SER A 333 -1.81 15.67 3.36
CA SER A 333 -1.30 16.85 4.07
C SER A 333 -1.10 18.07 3.16
N ILE A 334 -0.85 17.84 1.87
CA ILE A 334 -0.63 18.87 0.86
C ILE A 334 -1.82 19.03 -0.10
N GLY A 335 -2.90 18.25 0.10
CA GLY A 335 -4.13 18.35 -0.68
C GLY A 335 -4.02 17.84 -2.12
N VAL A 336 -3.07 16.96 -2.42
CA VAL A 336 -2.90 16.37 -3.76
C VAL A 336 -3.77 15.11 -3.91
N PRO A 337 -4.74 15.10 -4.85
CA PRO A 337 -5.57 13.94 -5.12
C PRO A 337 -4.75 12.73 -5.58
N TYR A 338 -5.22 11.53 -5.25
CA TYR A 338 -4.58 10.30 -5.66
C TYR A 338 -5.60 9.22 -6.03
N THR A 339 -5.25 8.42 -7.03
CA THR A 339 -6.03 7.27 -7.46
C THR A 339 -5.14 6.04 -7.70
N ASN A 340 -5.70 4.96 -8.23
CA ASN A 340 -5.04 3.67 -8.41
C ASN A 340 -5.14 3.20 -9.86
N TYR A 341 -4.15 2.41 -10.32
CA TYR A 341 -4.13 1.84 -11.68
C TYR A 341 -5.44 1.11 -12.03
N GLY A 342 -5.93 0.25 -11.15
CA GLY A 342 -7.16 -0.50 -11.42
C GLY A 342 -8.39 0.39 -11.56
N LEU A 343 -8.50 1.42 -10.73
CA LEU A 343 -9.57 2.42 -10.81
C LEU A 343 -9.44 3.26 -12.09
N PHE A 344 -8.23 3.72 -12.40
CA PHE A 344 -7.98 4.52 -13.60
C PHE A 344 -8.29 3.74 -14.88
N LEU A 345 -7.79 2.49 -15.00
CA LEU A 345 -8.07 1.63 -16.16
C LEU A 345 -9.55 1.29 -16.28
N SER A 346 -10.27 1.15 -15.17
CA SER A 346 -11.73 0.98 -15.20
C SER A 346 -12.44 2.26 -15.64
N TYR A 347 -12.00 3.42 -15.17
CA TYR A 347 -12.50 4.73 -15.61
C TYR A 347 -12.32 4.95 -17.12
N MET A 348 -11.19 4.51 -17.66
CA MET A 348 -10.92 4.56 -19.13
C MET A 348 -11.97 3.82 -19.96
N GLN A 349 -12.63 2.79 -19.39
CA GLN A 349 -13.70 2.03 -20.07
C GLN A 349 -15.09 2.63 -19.86
N GLY A 350 -15.15 3.79 -19.23
CA GLY A 350 -16.38 4.53 -18.98
C GLY A 350 -16.99 4.34 -17.60
N PRO A 351 -18.00 5.15 -17.24
CA PRO A 351 -18.56 5.19 -15.89
C PRO A 351 -19.22 3.86 -15.46
N GLU A 352 -19.80 3.10 -16.38
CA GLU A 352 -20.39 1.79 -16.09
C GLU A 352 -19.33 0.76 -15.68
N ALA A 353 -18.17 0.76 -16.34
CA ALA A 353 -17.08 -0.14 -15.99
C ALA A 353 -16.55 0.19 -14.59
N LEU A 354 -16.42 1.48 -14.25
CA LEU A 354 -15.99 1.90 -12.92
C LEU A 354 -17.03 1.52 -11.85
N ARG A 355 -18.33 1.75 -12.08
CA ARG A 355 -19.40 1.31 -11.17
C ARG A 355 -19.37 -0.21 -10.96
N LYS A 356 -19.16 -0.97 -12.03
CA LYS A 356 -19.14 -2.44 -11.99
C LYS A 356 -18.02 -2.97 -11.09
N VAL A 357 -16.82 -2.37 -11.11
CA VAL A 357 -15.69 -2.81 -10.29
C VAL A 357 -15.78 -2.34 -8.84
N LEU A 358 -16.57 -1.30 -8.56
CA LEU A 358 -16.77 -0.76 -7.20
C LEU A 358 -17.95 -1.43 -6.47
N ARG A 359 -18.91 -1.95 -7.21
CA ARG A 359 -20.12 -2.61 -6.63
C ARG A 359 -19.80 -3.70 -5.60
N PRO A 360 -18.83 -4.61 -5.79
CA PRO A 360 -18.51 -5.61 -4.76
C PRO A 360 -18.01 -5.00 -3.45
N TRP A 361 -17.42 -3.80 -3.50
CA TRP A 361 -16.89 -3.07 -2.35
C TRP A 361 -17.95 -2.23 -1.61
N GLY A 362 -19.20 -2.25 -2.08
CA GLY A 362 -20.26 -1.41 -1.51
C GLY A 362 -20.07 0.09 -1.72
N ILE A 363 -19.24 0.48 -2.71
CA ILE A 363 -19.00 1.87 -3.04
C ILE A 363 -19.88 2.24 -4.23
N ASP A 364 -20.77 3.22 -4.01
CA ASP A 364 -21.59 3.81 -5.06
C ASP A 364 -20.81 5.00 -5.69
N TYR A 365 -20.55 4.89 -6.97
CA TYR A 365 -19.91 5.96 -7.74
C TYR A 365 -20.98 6.69 -8.53
N ALA A 366 -21.44 7.83 -8.01
CA ALA A 366 -22.22 8.78 -8.79
C ALA A 366 -21.30 9.36 -9.87
N ALA A 367 -21.61 9.11 -11.14
CA ALA A 367 -20.88 9.73 -12.23
C ALA A 367 -20.93 11.24 -12.06
N ILE A 368 -19.77 11.88 -12.03
CA ILE A 368 -19.69 13.34 -12.10
C ILE A 368 -20.17 13.70 -13.51
N ALA A 369 -21.32 14.37 -13.56
CA ALA A 369 -21.94 14.83 -14.80
C ALA A 369 -21.15 15.99 -15.42
#